data_09cb7067ba9cbe96657e58ad301a07bb
#
_entry.id   09cb7067ba9cbe96657e58ad301a07bb
#
_cell.length_a   1.000
_cell.length_b   1.000
_cell.length_c   1.000
_cell.angle_alpha   90.00
_cell.angle_beta   90.00
_cell.angle_gamma   90.00
#
_symmetry.space_group_name_H-M   'P 1'
#
loop_
_entity.id
_entity.type
_entity.pdbx_description
1 polymer ?
#
loop_
_entity_poly.entity_id
_entity_poly.type
_entity_poly.pdbx_seq_one_letter_code
_entity_poly.pdbx_strand_id
1 'polypeptide(L)'
;MDDVGRLWTGIGVCAAVILLMAFLTLCENAAVEFNDAKLKKMAEEDKDPKAIRLAALLGRTGRVVATNLIARSIMIIAVSVVGAIYFYAPLSNKLHKLFDVYTQASYYIIGICSFVIISCLLALVICTFGVGIPKKLCISGKVGERFILNSCVAYKALLAVFSPLAIVSGAVSAGILRLFGVKSTNKADAVTEEEILMMVDAVNETGGIEESQAEMLSLIHI
;
A
#
# COMPACT_ATOMS: atom_id res chain seq x y z
N MET A 1 -34.31 7.11 11.76
CA MET A 1 -33.41 6.09 11.15
C MET A 1 -32.86 5.29 12.30
N ASP A 2 -33.20 4.02 12.38
CA ASP A 2 -32.90 3.18 13.54
C ASP A 2 -31.39 3.05 13.72
N ASP A 3 -30.90 3.04 14.98
CA ASP A 3 -29.47 2.93 15.29
C ASP A 3 -28.81 1.71 14.63
N VAL A 4 -29.58 0.65 14.43
CA VAL A 4 -29.17 -0.56 13.71
C VAL A 4 -28.90 -0.27 12.22
N GLY A 5 -29.76 0.50 11.57
CA GLY A 5 -29.57 0.89 10.16
C GLY A 5 -28.31 1.74 9.95
N ARG A 6 -28.01 2.64 10.90
CA ARG A 6 -26.79 3.46 10.86
C ARG A 6 -25.53 2.60 11.01
N LEU A 7 -25.53 1.60 11.88
CA LEU A 7 -24.41 0.68 12.02
C LEU A 7 -24.15 -0.12 10.74
N TRP A 8 -25.19 -0.66 10.10
CA TRP A 8 -25.04 -1.40 8.85
C TRP A 8 -24.51 -0.52 7.69
N THR A 9 -24.97 0.74 7.60
CA THR A 9 -24.42 1.68 6.63
C THR A 9 -22.95 1.97 6.89
N GLY A 10 -22.55 2.17 8.15
CA GLY A 10 -21.13 2.35 8.53
C GLY A 10 -20.26 1.16 8.15
N ILE A 11 -20.73 -0.06 8.44
CA ILE A 11 -20.03 -1.30 8.06
C ILE A 11 -19.89 -1.40 6.54
N GLY A 12 -20.96 -1.14 5.79
CA GLY A 12 -20.94 -1.20 4.32
C GLY A 12 -19.96 -0.21 3.70
N VAL A 13 -19.93 1.04 4.18
CA VAL A 13 -18.97 2.04 3.69
C VAL A 13 -17.53 1.67 4.04
N CYS A 14 -17.26 1.24 5.28
CA CYS A 14 -15.92 0.78 5.66
C CYS A 14 -15.48 -0.41 4.81
N ALA A 15 -16.35 -1.39 4.59
CA ALA A 15 -16.04 -2.55 3.77
C ALA A 15 -15.72 -2.15 2.32
N ALA A 16 -16.49 -1.25 1.72
CA ALA A 16 -16.23 -0.76 0.37
C ALA A 16 -14.88 -0.06 0.23
N VAL A 17 -14.50 0.80 1.19
CA VAL A 17 -13.21 1.50 1.17
C VAL A 17 -12.06 0.52 1.41
N ILE A 18 -12.22 -0.45 2.32
CA ILE A 18 -11.20 -1.48 2.59
C ILE A 18 -11.00 -2.39 1.37
N LEU A 19 -12.07 -2.77 0.66
CA LEU A 19 -11.97 -3.54 -0.58
C LEU A 19 -11.24 -2.75 -1.69
N LEU A 20 -11.51 -1.45 -1.82
CA LEU A 20 -10.81 -0.59 -2.76
C LEU A 20 -9.32 -0.48 -2.41
N MET A 21 -9.00 -0.36 -1.13
CA MET A 21 -7.63 -0.37 -0.63
C MET A 21 -6.93 -1.71 -0.89
N ALA A 22 -7.63 -2.83 -0.65
CA ALA A 22 -7.13 -4.17 -0.94
C ALA A 22 -6.82 -4.35 -2.44
N PHE A 23 -7.70 -3.83 -3.31
CA PHE A 23 -7.48 -3.84 -4.76
C PHE A 23 -6.20 -3.07 -5.15
N LEU A 24 -6.00 -1.85 -4.62
CA LEU A 24 -4.79 -1.06 -4.88
C LEU A 24 -3.53 -1.76 -4.37
N THR A 25 -3.58 -2.33 -3.16
CA THR A 25 -2.47 -3.07 -2.57
C THR A 25 -2.13 -4.33 -3.38
N LEU A 26 -3.14 -5.05 -3.86
CA LEU A 26 -2.96 -6.22 -4.71
C LEU A 26 -2.30 -5.84 -6.05
N CYS A 27 -2.78 -4.78 -6.70
CA CYS A 27 -2.22 -4.30 -7.96
C CYS A 27 -0.77 -3.82 -7.82
N GLU A 28 -0.45 -3.09 -6.73
CA GLU A 28 0.90 -2.60 -6.45
C GLU A 28 1.88 -3.77 -6.29
N ASN A 29 1.57 -4.71 -5.38
CA ASN A 29 2.46 -5.84 -5.14
C ASN A 29 2.59 -6.74 -6.38
N ALA A 30 1.48 -6.99 -7.09
CA ALA A 30 1.52 -7.76 -8.33
C ALA A 30 2.32 -7.08 -9.43
N ALA A 31 2.32 -5.74 -9.48
CA ALA A 31 3.11 -4.97 -10.43
C ALA A 31 4.61 -5.00 -10.09
N VAL A 32 4.95 -4.90 -8.80
CA VAL A 32 6.35 -4.93 -8.32
C VAL A 32 6.95 -6.33 -8.43
N GLU A 33 6.18 -7.37 -8.16
CA GLU A 33 6.64 -8.77 -8.24
C GLU A 33 6.61 -9.36 -9.67
N PHE A 34 6.11 -8.59 -10.66
CA PHE A 34 6.04 -9.08 -12.02
C PHE A 34 7.45 -9.26 -12.60
N ASN A 35 7.69 -10.41 -13.23
CA ASN A 35 8.99 -10.70 -13.84
C ASN A 35 9.23 -9.80 -15.07
N ASP A 36 10.22 -8.91 -14.98
CA ASP A 36 10.56 -7.93 -16.02
C ASP A 36 10.92 -8.57 -17.36
N ALA A 37 11.67 -9.68 -17.35
CA ALA A 37 12.04 -10.39 -18.57
C ALA A 37 10.81 -10.97 -19.28
N LYS A 38 9.88 -11.54 -18.52
CA LYS A 38 8.62 -12.05 -19.02
C LYS A 38 7.74 -10.92 -19.56
N LEU A 39 7.67 -9.79 -18.85
CA LEU A 39 6.90 -8.62 -19.28
C LEU A 39 7.43 -8.04 -20.60
N LYS A 40 8.76 -7.90 -20.74
CA LYS A 40 9.39 -7.45 -21.98
C LYS A 40 9.09 -8.40 -23.14
N LYS A 41 9.22 -9.71 -22.93
CA LYS A 41 8.88 -10.71 -23.93
C LYS A 41 7.43 -10.59 -24.39
N MET A 42 6.48 -10.51 -23.49
CA MET A 42 5.05 -10.37 -23.80
C MET A 42 4.74 -9.03 -24.50
N ALA A 43 5.46 -7.95 -24.16
CA ALA A 43 5.24 -6.64 -24.76
C ALA A 43 5.90 -6.48 -26.14
N GLU A 44 7.11 -7.01 -26.33
CA GLU A 44 7.93 -6.80 -27.54
C GLU A 44 7.74 -7.92 -28.58
N GLU A 45 7.73 -9.19 -28.14
CA GLU A 45 7.59 -10.34 -29.03
C GLU A 45 6.12 -10.68 -29.30
N ASP A 46 5.32 -10.88 -28.25
CA ASP A 46 3.91 -11.29 -28.37
C ASP A 46 2.97 -10.11 -28.69
N LYS A 47 3.44 -8.86 -28.54
CA LYS A 47 2.67 -7.63 -28.76
C LYS A 47 1.33 -7.60 -28.00
N ASP A 48 1.29 -8.21 -26.79
CA ASP A 48 0.08 -8.22 -25.96
C ASP A 48 -0.24 -6.78 -25.50
N PRO A 49 -1.41 -6.23 -25.87
CA PRO A 49 -1.78 -4.86 -25.51
C PRO A 49 -1.88 -4.64 -23.98
N LYS A 50 -2.10 -5.70 -23.20
CA LYS A 50 -2.12 -5.61 -21.75
C LYS A 50 -0.72 -5.50 -21.17
N ALA A 51 0.23 -6.29 -21.69
CA ALA A 51 1.63 -6.24 -21.30
C ALA A 51 2.26 -4.89 -21.64
N ILE A 52 1.98 -4.35 -22.84
CA ILE A 52 2.45 -3.02 -23.24
C ILE A 52 1.96 -1.92 -22.29
N ARG A 53 0.68 -1.98 -21.88
CA ARG A 53 0.12 -1.00 -20.93
C ARG A 53 0.76 -1.12 -19.54
N LEU A 54 1.00 -2.34 -19.07
CA LEU A 54 1.65 -2.60 -17.80
C LEU A 54 3.12 -2.13 -17.83
N ALA A 55 3.86 -2.44 -18.89
CA ALA A 55 5.23 -1.98 -19.06
C ALA A 55 5.33 -0.44 -19.06
N ALA A 56 4.41 0.24 -19.75
CA ALA A 56 4.33 1.70 -19.73
C ALA A 56 4.01 2.29 -18.33
N LEU A 57 3.28 1.55 -17.48
CA LEU A 57 3.00 1.92 -16.11
C LEU A 57 4.25 1.72 -15.23
N LEU A 58 4.92 0.57 -15.36
CA LEU A 58 6.11 0.21 -14.60
C LEU A 58 7.35 1.05 -14.99
N GLY A 59 7.42 1.57 -16.22
CA GLY A 59 8.45 2.56 -16.58
C GLY A 59 8.43 3.85 -15.75
N ARG A 60 7.50 3.98 -14.80
CA ARG A 60 7.37 5.08 -13.83
C ARG A 60 7.12 4.56 -12.41
N THR A 61 7.77 3.48 -12.04
CA THR A 61 7.56 2.74 -10.77
C THR A 61 7.59 3.64 -9.55
N GLY A 62 8.57 4.52 -9.40
CA GLY A 62 8.65 5.43 -8.27
C GLY A 62 7.42 6.33 -8.11
N ARG A 63 6.85 6.82 -9.23
CA ARG A 63 5.61 7.62 -9.20
C ARG A 63 4.40 6.76 -8.83
N VAL A 64 4.32 5.55 -9.34
CA VAL A 64 3.23 4.61 -9.05
C VAL A 64 3.19 4.29 -7.57
N VAL A 65 4.33 3.91 -6.99
CA VAL A 65 4.46 3.59 -5.56
C VAL A 65 4.12 4.79 -4.68
N ALA A 66 4.65 5.99 -4.99
CA ALA A 66 4.34 7.20 -4.25
C ALA A 66 2.83 7.56 -4.31
N THR A 67 2.21 7.43 -5.49
CA THR A 67 0.77 7.69 -5.64
C THR A 67 -0.06 6.68 -4.87
N ASN A 68 0.33 5.41 -4.87
CA ASN A 68 -0.37 4.36 -4.16
C ASN A 68 -0.26 4.53 -2.64
N LEU A 69 0.91 4.95 -2.14
CA LEU A 69 1.10 5.28 -0.73
C LEU A 69 0.13 6.36 -0.26
N ILE A 70 -0.02 7.43 -1.04
CA ILE A 70 -0.94 8.54 -0.73
C ILE A 70 -2.40 8.08 -0.81
N ALA A 71 -2.78 7.34 -1.85
CA ALA A 71 -4.11 6.79 -1.99
C ALA A 71 -4.49 5.93 -0.78
N ARG A 72 -3.60 5.06 -0.35
CA ARG A 72 -3.77 4.21 0.83
C ARG A 72 -3.92 5.02 2.13
N SER A 73 -3.08 6.05 2.31
CA SER A 73 -3.17 6.95 3.48
C SER A 73 -4.52 7.67 3.55
N ILE A 74 -5.03 8.16 2.42
CA ILE A 74 -6.35 8.80 2.34
C ILE A 74 -7.46 7.80 2.69
N MET A 75 -7.38 6.58 2.21
CA MET A 75 -8.37 5.53 2.51
C MET A 75 -8.36 5.14 3.99
N ILE A 76 -7.20 5.07 4.63
CA ILE A 76 -7.08 4.83 6.07
C ILE A 76 -7.78 5.95 6.84
N ILE A 77 -7.53 7.22 6.48
CA ILE A 77 -8.20 8.37 7.10
C ILE A 77 -9.71 8.29 6.88
N ALA A 78 -10.16 7.98 5.67
CA ALA A 78 -11.59 7.85 5.35
C ALA A 78 -12.26 6.78 6.21
N VAL A 79 -11.68 5.59 6.34
CA VAL A 79 -12.20 4.52 7.21
C VAL A 79 -12.23 4.96 8.68
N SER A 80 -11.19 5.67 9.15
CA SER A 80 -11.13 6.16 10.52
C SER A 80 -12.22 7.20 10.81
N VAL A 81 -12.48 8.11 9.88
CA VAL A 81 -13.55 9.12 9.98
C VAL A 81 -14.93 8.45 9.99
N VAL A 82 -15.17 7.51 9.07
CA VAL A 82 -16.41 6.72 9.05
C VAL A 82 -16.57 5.95 10.36
N GLY A 83 -15.50 5.34 10.85
CA GLY A 83 -15.49 4.65 12.15
C GLY A 83 -15.88 5.54 13.33
N ALA A 84 -15.32 6.75 13.36
CA ALA A 84 -15.66 7.73 14.39
C ALA A 84 -17.13 8.17 14.31
N ILE A 85 -17.68 8.40 13.10
CA ILE A 85 -19.05 8.87 12.92
C ILE A 85 -20.09 7.79 13.29
N TYR A 86 -19.82 6.55 12.89
CA TYR A 86 -20.85 5.49 12.97
C TYR A 86 -20.71 4.59 14.19
N PHE A 87 -19.50 4.36 14.71
CA PHE A 87 -19.27 3.37 15.79
C PHE A 87 -18.97 3.99 17.14
N TYR A 88 -18.46 5.25 17.19
CA TYR A 88 -18.08 5.89 18.44
C TYR A 88 -19.29 6.06 19.41
N ALA A 89 -20.36 6.69 18.94
CA ALA A 89 -21.49 6.99 19.81
C ALA A 89 -22.18 5.72 20.37
N PRO A 90 -22.46 4.68 19.56
CA PRO A 90 -23.04 3.44 20.09
C PRO A 90 -22.17 2.75 21.12
N LEU A 91 -20.85 2.71 20.91
CA LEU A 91 -19.93 2.07 21.85
C LEU A 91 -19.81 2.89 23.13
N SER A 92 -19.57 4.18 23.03
CA SER A 92 -19.46 5.09 24.16
C SER A 92 -20.72 5.04 25.05
N ASN A 93 -21.91 5.09 24.45
CA ASN A 93 -23.18 5.00 25.19
C ASN A 93 -23.36 3.66 25.91
N LYS A 94 -22.92 2.55 25.31
CA LYS A 94 -22.95 1.23 25.95
C LYS A 94 -21.98 1.15 27.12
N LEU A 95 -20.77 1.67 26.98
CA LEU A 95 -19.81 1.68 28.08
C LEU A 95 -20.26 2.59 29.23
N HIS A 96 -20.83 3.75 28.93
CA HIS A 96 -21.39 4.62 29.98
C HIS A 96 -22.49 3.94 30.80
N LYS A 97 -23.37 3.18 30.15
CA LYS A 97 -24.41 2.41 30.84
C LYS A 97 -23.84 1.24 31.65
N LEU A 98 -22.75 0.62 31.19
CA LEU A 98 -22.15 -0.53 31.86
C LEU A 98 -21.41 -0.14 33.14
N PHE A 99 -20.79 1.05 33.18
CA PHE A 99 -19.94 1.49 34.28
C PHE A 99 -20.63 2.47 35.25
N ASP A 100 -21.93 2.75 35.09
CA ASP A 100 -22.74 3.66 35.93
C ASP A 100 -22.00 4.96 36.30
N VAL A 101 -21.61 5.71 35.28
CA VAL A 101 -20.71 6.85 35.41
C VAL A 101 -21.44 8.11 35.88
N TYR A 102 -21.07 8.65 37.00
CA TYR A 102 -21.65 9.85 37.61
C TYR A 102 -20.74 11.08 37.62
N THR A 103 -19.43 10.90 37.32
CA THR A 103 -18.45 11.97 37.38
C THR A 103 -18.04 12.43 35.98
N GLN A 104 -17.90 13.75 35.79
CA GLN A 104 -17.51 14.32 34.51
C GLN A 104 -16.15 13.80 34.02
N ALA A 105 -15.19 13.59 34.92
CA ALA A 105 -13.88 13.02 34.59
C ALA A 105 -14.01 11.60 34.03
N SER A 106 -14.84 10.75 34.64
CA SER A 106 -15.08 9.40 34.18
C SER A 106 -15.77 9.35 32.81
N TYR A 107 -16.61 10.35 32.52
CA TYR A 107 -17.23 10.50 31.18
C TYR A 107 -16.19 10.68 30.08
N TYR A 108 -15.20 11.58 30.27
CA TYR A 108 -14.12 11.79 29.30
C TYR A 108 -13.23 10.56 29.16
N ILE A 109 -12.89 9.88 30.25
CA ILE A 109 -12.06 8.67 30.23
C ILE A 109 -12.73 7.58 29.40
N ILE A 110 -14.02 7.32 29.59
CA ILE A 110 -14.77 6.32 28.82
C ILE A 110 -14.85 6.72 27.33
N GLY A 111 -15.04 8.01 27.03
CA GLY A 111 -15.01 8.50 25.67
C GLY A 111 -13.67 8.22 24.97
N ILE A 112 -12.55 8.52 25.62
CA ILE A 112 -11.20 8.24 25.11
C ILE A 112 -10.99 6.73 24.93
N CYS A 113 -11.35 5.92 25.92
CA CYS A 113 -11.24 4.46 25.85
C CYS A 113 -12.06 3.90 24.67
N SER A 114 -13.29 4.38 24.48
CA SER A 114 -14.15 3.99 23.36
C SER A 114 -13.49 4.30 22.01
N PHE A 115 -12.91 5.49 21.87
CA PHE A 115 -12.22 5.92 20.66
C PHE A 115 -10.99 5.05 20.37
N VAL A 116 -10.17 4.77 21.38
CA VAL A 116 -8.98 3.91 21.27
C VAL A 116 -9.37 2.49 20.85
N ILE A 117 -10.40 1.90 21.48
CA ILE A 117 -10.87 0.56 21.14
C ILE A 117 -11.30 0.48 19.68
N ILE A 118 -12.10 1.44 19.20
CA ILE A 118 -12.56 1.46 17.82
C ILE A 118 -11.38 1.63 16.85
N SER A 119 -10.46 2.54 17.17
CA SER A 119 -9.28 2.78 16.34
C SER A 119 -8.40 1.53 16.23
N CYS A 120 -8.19 0.80 17.33
CA CYS A 120 -7.45 -0.46 17.33
C CYS A 120 -8.14 -1.55 16.50
N LEU A 121 -9.46 -1.69 16.64
CA LEU A 121 -10.24 -2.67 15.87
C LEU A 121 -10.20 -2.35 14.37
N LEU A 122 -10.40 -1.09 14.00
CA LEU A 122 -10.33 -0.65 12.60
C LEU A 122 -8.92 -0.84 12.04
N ALA A 123 -7.87 -0.49 12.79
CA ALA A 123 -6.49 -0.71 12.37
C ALA A 123 -6.21 -2.19 12.10
N LEU A 124 -6.68 -3.09 12.97
CA LEU A 124 -6.54 -4.54 12.80
C LEU A 124 -7.25 -5.02 11.53
N VAL A 125 -8.48 -4.58 11.29
CA VAL A 125 -9.26 -4.93 10.09
C VAL A 125 -8.57 -4.40 8.82
N ILE A 126 -8.11 -3.14 8.82
CA ILE A 126 -7.39 -2.52 7.70
C ILE A 126 -6.07 -3.28 7.42
N CYS A 127 -5.27 -3.55 8.46
CA CYS A 127 -4.01 -4.26 8.29
C CYS A 127 -4.21 -5.68 7.76
N THR A 128 -5.27 -6.37 8.20
CA THR A 128 -5.54 -7.74 7.78
C THR A 128 -6.13 -7.78 6.37
N PHE A 129 -7.25 -7.11 6.14
CA PHE A 129 -8.02 -7.20 4.88
C PHE A 129 -7.55 -6.22 3.81
N GLY A 130 -7.11 -5.03 4.21
CA GLY A 130 -6.65 -4.00 3.27
C GLY A 130 -5.22 -4.22 2.77
N VAL A 131 -4.34 -4.82 3.59
CA VAL A 131 -2.91 -4.96 3.28
C VAL A 131 -2.43 -6.41 3.33
N GLY A 132 -2.66 -7.10 4.44
CA GLY A 132 -2.04 -8.41 4.72
C GLY A 132 -2.49 -9.51 3.76
N ILE A 133 -3.79 -9.68 3.59
CA ILE A 133 -4.35 -10.69 2.67
C ILE A 133 -3.97 -10.38 1.21
N PRO A 134 -4.17 -9.16 0.68
CA PRO A 134 -3.78 -8.84 -0.69
C PRO A 134 -2.30 -9.09 -0.98
N LYS A 135 -1.41 -8.70 -0.06
CA LYS A 135 0.02 -8.93 -0.20
C LYS A 135 0.35 -10.43 -0.29
N LYS A 136 -0.21 -11.26 0.60
CA LYS A 136 0.03 -12.71 0.58
C LYS A 136 -0.52 -13.39 -0.67
N LEU A 137 -1.63 -12.91 -1.23
CA LEU A 137 -2.19 -13.43 -2.48
C LEU A 137 -1.27 -13.19 -3.68
N CYS A 138 -0.51 -12.08 -3.69
CA CYS A 138 0.47 -11.82 -4.76
C CYS A 138 1.65 -12.78 -4.71
N ILE A 139 2.18 -13.09 -3.54
CA ILE A 139 3.33 -14.01 -3.36
C ILE A 139 3.04 -15.41 -3.93
N SER A 140 1.77 -15.79 -4.11
CA SER A 140 1.36 -17.02 -4.80
C SER A 140 1.63 -17.02 -6.32
N GLY A 141 2.30 -16.01 -6.87
CA GLY A 141 2.91 -15.91 -8.19
C GLY A 141 1.93 -15.79 -9.35
N LYS A 142 1.31 -16.89 -9.78
CA LYS A 142 0.47 -16.93 -11.01
C LYS A 142 -0.84 -16.14 -10.92
N VAL A 143 -1.38 -15.95 -9.70
CA VAL A 143 -2.64 -15.22 -9.50
C VAL A 143 -2.41 -13.72 -9.65
N GLY A 144 -1.33 -13.19 -9.06
CA GLY A 144 -0.96 -11.78 -9.14
C GLY A 144 -0.72 -11.31 -10.57
N GLU A 145 0.07 -12.06 -11.35
CA GLU A 145 0.39 -11.73 -12.74
C GLU A 145 -0.88 -11.60 -13.63
N ARG A 146 -1.77 -12.59 -13.57
CA ARG A 146 -3.01 -12.54 -14.36
C ARG A 146 -3.93 -11.42 -13.90
N PHE A 147 -3.98 -11.19 -12.60
CA PHE A 147 -4.82 -10.15 -12.02
C PHE A 147 -4.38 -8.76 -12.48
N ILE A 148 -3.09 -8.42 -12.38
CA ILE A 148 -2.60 -7.09 -12.77
C ILE A 148 -2.74 -6.84 -14.26
N LEU A 149 -2.49 -7.82 -15.12
CA LEU A 149 -2.68 -7.71 -16.57
C LEU A 149 -4.14 -7.36 -16.92
N ASN A 150 -5.10 -7.98 -16.25
CA ASN A 150 -6.52 -7.70 -16.49
C ASN A 150 -7.00 -6.40 -15.87
N SER A 151 -6.45 -6.05 -14.71
CA SER A 151 -6.87 -4.89 -13.90
C SER A 151 -6.05 -3.63 -14.15
N CYS A 152 -5.04 -3.67 -15.04
CA CYS A 152 -4.12 -2.56 -15.30
C CYS A 152 -4.84 -1.25 -15.66
N VAL A 153 -5.92 -1.31 -16.43
CA VAL A 153 -6.70 -0.12 -16.83
C VAL A 153 -7.41 0.51 -15.62
N ALA A 154 -8.07 -0.32 -14.81
CA ALA A 154 -8.76 0.14 -13.60
C ALA A 154 -7.76 0.69 -12.58
N TYR A 155 -6.63 0.01 -12.41
CA TYR A 155 -5.55 0.47 -11.55
C TYR A 155 -4.99 1.83 -11.99
N LYS A 156 -4.68 1.99 -13.29
CA LYS A 156 -4.21 3.27 -13.86
C LYS A 156 -5.23 4.39 -13.66
N ALA A 157 -6.52 4.12 -13.85
CA ALA A 157 -7.59 5.10 -13.65
C ALA A 157 -7.67 5.55 -12.18
N LEU A 158 -7.57 4.62 -11.23
CA LEU A 158 -7.54 4.94 -9.80
C LEU A 158 -6.30 5.76 -9.42
N LEU A 159 -5.12 5.37 -9.91
CA LEU A 159 -3.90 6.14 -9.68
C LEU A 159 -4.00 7.56 -10.25
N ALA A 160 -4.67 7.75 -11.40
CA ALA A 160 -4.86 9.07 -11.99
C ALA A 160 -5.65 10.02 -11.06
N VAL A 161 -6.62 9.50 -10.31
CA VAL A 161 -7.40 10.28 -9.32
C VAL A 161 -6.50 10.81 -8.20
N PHE A 162 -5.55 10.00 -7.72
CA PHE A 162 -4.66 10.37 -6.61
C PHE A 162 -3.35 11.03 -7.06
N SER A 163 -3.04 10.99 -8.36
CA SER A 163 -1.80 11.54 -8.93
C SER A 163 -1.56 13.02 -8.61
N PRO A 164 -2.56 13.92 -8.64
CA PRO A 164 -2.31 15.33 -8.33
C PRO A 164 -1.82 15.53 -6.88
N LEU A 165 -2.34 14.75 -5.93
CA LEU A 165 -1.87 14.83 -4.54
C LEU A 165 -0.44 14.28 -4.40
N ALA A 166 -0.10 13.25 -5.16
CA ALA A 166 1.26 12.70 -5.18
C ALA A 166 2.27 13.73 -5.73
N ILE A 167 1.89 14.47 -6.76
CA ILE A 167 2.72 15.55 -7.31
C ILE A 167 2.96 16.64 -6.26
N VAL A 168 1.90 17.08 -5.59
CA VAL A 168 2.00 18.12 -4.54
C VAL A 168 2.89 17.62 -3.37
N SER A 169 2.67 16.40 -2.88
CA SER A 169 3.49 15.80 -1.82
C SER A 169 4.95 15.69 -2.22
N GLY A 170 5.23 15.25 -3.45
CA GLY A 170 6.58 15.17 -4.00
C GLY A 170 7.26 16.55 -4.11
N ALA A 171 6.52 17.57 -4.54
CA ALA A 171 7.02 18.94 -4.63
C ALA A 171 7.36 19.52 -3.26
N VAL A 172 6.51 19.30 -2.25
CA VAL A 172 6.76 19.71 -0.86
C VAL A 172 7.99 19.00 -0.31
N SER A 173 8.09 17.69 -0.48
CA SER A 173 9.24 16.90 -0.04
C SER A 173 10.55 17.38 -0.70
N ALA A 174 10.53 17.61 -2.01
CA ALA A 174 11.68 18.14 -2.75
C ALA A 174 12.07 19.56 -2.28
N GLY A 175 11.07 20.40 -1.95
CA GLY A 175 11.30 21.73 -1.38
C GLY A 175 12.00 21.67 -0.03
N ILE A 176 11.53 20.80 0.87
CA ILE A 176 12.13 20.59 2.19
C ILE A 176 13.57 20.05 2.05
N LEU A 177 13.80 19.05 1.20
CA LEU A 177 15.14 18.48 0.98
C LEU A 177 16.13 19.52 0.47
N ARG A 178 15.68 20.46 -0.39
CA ARG A 178 16.52 21.58 -0.86
C ARG A 178 16.95 22.50 0.28
N LEU A 179 16.09 22.73 1.28
CA LEU A 179 16.45 23.53 2.47
C LEU A 179 17.57 22.87 3.28
N PHE A 180 17.65 21.55 3.29
CA PHE A 180 18.72 20.79 3.93
C PHE A 180 19.94 20.57 3.02
N GLY A 181 20.00 21.21 1.85
CA GLY A 181 21.12 21.10 0.92
C GLY A 181 21.20 19.75 0.15
N VAL A 182 20.20 18.89 0.32
CA VAL A 182 20.13 17.60 -0.39
C VAL A 182 19.56 17.85 -1.80
N LYS A 183 20.39 17.65 -2.80
CA LYS A 183 19.91 17.60 -4.19
C LYS A 183 19.07 16.35 -4.37
N SER A 184 17.77 16.53 -4.58
CA SER A 184 16.88 15.43 -4.95
C SER A 184 17.31 14.89 -6.33
N THR A 185 18.20 13.91 -6.32
CA THR A 185 18.47 13.10 -7.49
C THR A 185 17.32 12.11 -7.59
N ASN A 186 16.52 12.19 -8.65
CA ASN A 186 15.54 11.17 -9.02
C ASN A 186 16.26 9.87 -9.48
N LYS A 187 17.14 9.34 -8.63
CA LYS A 187 17.81 8.05 -8.80
C LYS A 187 17.01 6.92 -8.14
N ALA A 188 15.68 7.02 -8.11
CA ALA A 188 14.85 5.94 -7.55
C ALA A 188 14.85 4.66 -8.40
N ASP A 189 15.49 4.66 -9.57
CA ASP A 189 15.47 3.51 -10.49
C ASP A 189 16.88 3.04 -10.94
N ALA A 190 17.95 3.60 -10.38
CA ALA A 190 19.30 3.09 -10.64
C ALA A 190 19.76 2.30 -9.40
N VAL A 191 19.59 1.00 -9.45
CA VAL A 191 20.30 0.09 -8.54
C VAL A 191 21.79 0.41 -8.69
N THR A 192 22.43 0.86 -7.62
CA THR A 192 23.87 1.17 -7.67
C THR A 192 24.66 -0.13 -7.71
N GLU A 193 25.85 -0.08 -8.33
CA GLU A 193 26.76 -1.22 -8.42
C GLU A 193 27.06 -1.82 -7.04
N GLU A 194 27.21 -0.94 -6.03
CA GLU A 194 27.40 -1.31 -4.63
C GLU A 194 26.18 -2.06 -4.05
N GLU A 195 24.99 -1.73 -4.47
CA GLU A 195 23.74 -2.37 -4.03
C GLU A 195 23.56 -3.75 -4.66
N ILE A 196 24.02 -3.93 -5.91
CA ILE A 196 24.10 -5.25 -6.56
C ILE A 196 25.12 -6.14 -5.86
N LEU A 197 26.31 -5.63 -5.54
CA LEU A 197 27.33 -6.35 -4.80
C LEU A 197 26.83 -6.79 -3.41
N MET A 198 26.17 -5.89 -2.66
CA MET A 198 25.56 -6.25 -1.37
C MET A 198 24.47 -7.31 -1.50
N MET A 199 23.67 -7.29 -2.57
CA MET A 199 22.67 -8.34 -2.82
C MET A 199 23.34 -9.69 -3.15
N VAL A 200 24.41 -9.70 -3.93
CA VAL A 200 25.18 -10.91 -4.25
C VAL A 200 25.79 -11.49 -2.99
N ASP A 201 26.41 -10.67 -2.14
CA ASP A 201 26.99 -11.09 -0.87
C ASP A 201 25.94 -11.68 0.08
N ALA A 202 24.77 -11.03 0.19
CA ALA A 202 23.66 -11.50 1.02
C ALA A 202 23.08 -12.84 0.53
N VAL A 203 23.05 -13.07 -0.78
CA VAL A 203 22.58 -14.33 -1.38
C VAL A 203 23.65 -15.43 -1.21
N ASN A 204 24.93 -15.09 -1.25
CA ASN A 204 26.03 -16.00 -0.98
C ASN A 204 26.01 -16.46 0.50
N GLU A 205 25.83 -15.55 1.46
CA GLU A 205 25.71 -15.89 2.90
C GLU A 205 24.49 -16.79 3.19
N THR A 206 23.41 -16.69 2.42
CA THR A 206 22.21 -17.54 2.55
C THR A 206 22.33 -18.87 1.81
N GLY A 207 23.46 -19.15 1.14
CA GLY A 207 23.69 -20.40 0.40
C GLY A 207 22.87 -20.54 -0.89
N GLY A 208 22.36 -19.42 -1.43
CA GLY A 208 21.57 -19.39 -2.66
C GLY A 208 22.37 -19.39 -3.96
N ILE A 209 23.68 -19.15 -3.88
CA ILE A 209 24.62 -19.16 -5.03
C ILE A 209 25.86 -19.97 -4.61
N GLU A 210 26.40 -20.77 -5.52
CA GLU A 210 27.68 -21.45 -5.30
C GLU A 210 28.85 -20.42 -5.28
N GLU A 211 29.81 -20.62 -4.37
CA GLU A 211 30.93 -19.70 -4.13
C GLU A 211 31.71 -19.39 -5.42
N SER A 212 31.83 -20.37 -6.33
CA SER A 212 32.42 -20.22 -7.67
C SER A 212 31.65 -19.27 -8.60
N GLN A 213 30.33 -19.15 -8.42
CA GLN A 213 29.47 -18.25 -9.21
C GLN A 213 29.54 -16.82 -8.66
N ALA A 214 29.65 -16.65 -7.35
CA ALA A 214 29.84 -15.35 -6.71
C ALA A 214 31.21 -14.74 -7.09
N GLU A 215 32.28 -15.56 -7.14
CA GLU A 215 33.62 -15.15 -7.61
C GLU A 215 33.61 -14.73 -9.09
N MET A 216 32.91 -15.46 -9.97
CA MET A 216 32.78 -15.07 -11.38
C MET A 216 32.04 -13.75 -11.57
N LEU A 217 31.00 -13.48 -10.78
CA LEU A 217 30.29 -12.20 -10.81
C LEU A 217 31.14 -11.02 -10.32
N SER A 218 32.00 -11.27 -9.32
CA SER A 218 32.99 -10.31 -8.81
C SER A 218 34.12 -10.01 -9.80
N LEU A 219 34.57 -11.03 -10.57
CA LEU A 219 35.68 -10.91 -11.54
C LEU A 219 35.29 -10.22 -12.86
N ILE A 220 34.02 -10.16 -13.21
CA ILE A 220 33.53 -9.44 -14.41
C ILE A 220 33.73 -7.91 -14.28
N HIS A 221 34.09 -7.44 -13.10
CA HIS A 221 34.19 -6.00 -12.78
C HIS A 221 35.62 -5.47 -12.55
N ILE A 222 36.64 -6.19 -12.93
CA ILE A 222 38.02 -5.67 -13.00
C ILE A 222 38.39 -5.38 -14.52
#